data_691d107e8e8c738e9663927f00c1c3dc
#
_entry.id   691d107e8e8c738e9663927f00c1c3dc
#
_cell.length_a   1.000
_cell.length_b   1.000
_cell.length_c   1.000
_cell.angle_alpha   90.00
_cell.angle_beta   90.00
_cell.angle_gamma   90.00
#
_symmetry.space_group_name_H-M   'P 1'
#
loop_
_entity.id
_entity.type
_entity.pdbx_description
1 polymer ?
#
loop_
_entity_poly.entity_id
_entity_poly.type
_entity_poly.pdbx_seq_one_letter_code
_entity_poly.pdbx_strand_id
1 'polypeptide(L)'
;GVKLELLNAPSQAFVDGEMIKGIKEHLFSVLRDIIFIHAVLYKSTAIDSDSSEKNTDTVFNILRNAGVLIPQREPSLTVCWGGHSIAREEYEYTKNVGYQLGLRGLDICTGCGPGAMKGPMKGAAIAHGKQRNNSGRYVGLSEPGIIAAESPNALVNELVVLPDIEKRLEAFVRCGHGIIVFPGGVG
;
A
#
# COMPACT_ATOMS: atom_id res chain seq x y z
N GLY A 1 11.46 23.64 3.33
CA GLY A 1 11.29 22.27 3.80
C GLY A 1 10.14 22.16 4.78
N VAL A 2 9.53 21.01 4.90
CA VAL A 2 8.49 20.71 5.90
C VAL A 2 9.21 20.20 7.16
N LYS A 3 8.92 20.81 8.31
CA LYS A 3 9.37 20.31 9.62
C LYS A 3 8.24 19.46 10.20
N LEU A 4 8.55 18.25 10.61
CA LEU A 4 7.63 17.38 11.33
C LEU A 4 8.00 17.37 12.81
N GLU A 5 7.04 17.65 13.66
CA GLU A 5 7.15 17.54 15.10
C GLU A 5 6.17 16.48 15.60
N LEU A 6 6.66 15.51 16.36
CA LEU A 6 5.87 14.44 16.93
C LEU A 6 5.66 14.69 18.42
N LEU A 7 4.41 14.84 18.81
CA LEU A 7 4.01 14.98 20.22
C LEU A 7 3.46 13.66 20.72
N ASN A 8 3.92 13.23 21.89
CA ASN A 8 3.46 11.99 22.55
C ASN A 8 3.63 10.72 21.69
N ALA A 9 4.69 10.67 20.89
CA ALA A 9 4.97 9.47 20.10
C ALA A 9 5.22 8.26 21.00
N PRO A 10 4.66 7.06 20.66
CA PRO A 10 4.84 5.86 21.45
C PRO A 10 6.30 5.41 21.45
N SER A 11 6.81 5.03 22.62
CA SER A 11 8.22 4.60 22.77
C SER A 11 8.58 3.39 21.88
N GLN A 12 7.60 2.52 21.59
CA GLN A 12 7.77 1.38 20.71
C GLN A 12 8.11 1.73 19.25
N ALA A 13 7.91 3.00 18.86
CA ALA A 13 8.31 3.48 17.54
C ALA A 13 9.81 3.80 17.44
N PHE A 14 10.57 3.68 18.53
CA PHE A 14 11.98 4.05 18.60
C PHE A 14 12.85 2.91 19.11
N VAL A 15 14.08 2.85 18.61
CA VAL A 15 15.16 2.00 19.11
C VAL A 15 16.38 2.90 19.26
N ASP A 16 16.99 2.88 20.44
CA ASP A 16 18.16 3.71 20.79
C ASP A 16 18.00 5.23 20.46
N GLY A 17 16.78 5.74 20.67
CA GLY A 17 16.43 7.14 20.39
C GLY A 17 16.12 7.46 18.93
N GLU A 18 16.32 6.52 18.01
CA GLU A 18 16.02 6.68 16.59
C GLU A 18 14.68 6.00 16.23
N MET A 19 13.89 6.67 15.41
CA MET A 19 12.64 6.09 14.92
C MET A 19 12.91 4.88 14.02
N ILE A 20 12.18 3.79 14.24
CA ILE A 20 12.24 2.59 13.40
C ILE A 20 12.01 2.97 11.94
N LYS A 21 12.95 2.60 11.05
CA LYS A 21 12.98 3.01 9.64
C LYS A 21 11.64 2.82 8.92
N GLY A 22 11.02 1.65 9.02
CA GLY A 22 9.74 1.36 8.36
C GLY A 22 8.60 2.27 8.85
N ILE A 23 8.54 2.56 10.16
CA ILE A 23 7.56 3.50 10.74
C ILE A 23 7.78 4.92 10.20
N LYS A 24 9.03 5.35 10.14
CA LYS A 24 9.42 6.65 9.60
C LYS A 24 9.02 6.77 8.12
N GLU A 25 9.28 5.75 7.32
CA GLU A 25 8.93 5.72 5.90
C GLU A 25 7.41 5.77 5.69
N HIS A 26 6.63 5.01 6.47
CA HIS A 26 5.16 5.06 6.41
C HIS A 26 4.64 6.45 6.80
N LEU A 27 5.18 7.07 7.86
CA LEU A 27 4.78 8.40 8.27
C LEU A 27 5.03 9.45 7.19
N PHE A 28 6.18 9.41 6.53
CA PHE A 28 6.47 10.30 5.40
C PHE A 28 5.58 10.05 4.20
N SER A 29 5.19 8.80 3.94
CA SER A 29 4.24 8.45 2.88
C SER A 29 2.85 9.05 3.15
N VAL A 30 2.36 8.92 4.39
CA VAL A 30 1.08 9.55 4.80
C VAL A 30 1.14 11.06 4.61
N LEU A 31 2.19 11.71 5.06
CA LEU A 31 2.36 13.17 4.91
C LEU A 31 2.44 13.58 3.45
N ARG A 32 3.22 12.87 2.63
CA ARG A 32 3.31 13.12 1.19
C ARG A 32 1.93 13.16 0.55
N ASP A 33 1.12 12.15 0.82
CA ASP A 33 -0.17 11.99 0.16
C ASP A 33 -1.20 13.00 0.69
N ILE A 34 -1.27 13.23 2.01
CA ILE A 34 -2.15 14.25 2.59
C ILE A 34 -1.82 15.65 2.05
N ILE A 35 -0.54 16.02 2.01
CA ILE A 35 -0.11 17.32 1.49
C ILE A 35 -0.44 17.44 0.01
N PHE A 36 -0.19 16.39 -0.79
CA PHE A 36 -0.49 16.40 -2.22
C PHE A 36 -2.00 16.54 -2.48
N ILE A 37 -2.83 15.77 -1.78
CA ILE A 37 -4.27 15.83 -1.91
C ILE A 37 -4.77 17.24 -1.57
N HIS A 38 -4.36 17.78 -0.43
CA HIS A 38 -4.83 19.10 0.02
C HIS A 38 -4.26 20.28 -0.79
N ALA A 39 -2.98 20.24 -1.11
CA ALA A 39 -2.31 21.38 -1.74
C ALA A 39 -2.46 21.42 -3.26
N VAL A 40 -2.62 20.28 -3.91
CA VAL A 40 -2.65 20.15 -5.36
C VAL A 40 -4.04 19.80 -5.85
N LEU A 41 -4.61 18.69 -5.39
CA LEU A 41 -5.88 18.19 -5.93
C LEU A 41 -7.07 19.06 -5.50
N TYR A 42 -7.19 19.42 -4.23
CA TYR A 42 -8.33 20.25 -3.75
C TYR A 42 -8.25 21.72 -4.15
N LYS A 43 -7.06 22.25 -4.47
CA LYS A 43 -6.93 23.62 -4.98
C LYS A 43 -7.11 23.75 -6.48
N SER A 44 -6.83 22.70 -7.24
CA SER A 44 -6.90 22.73 -8.71
C SER A 44 -8.28 22.39 -9.28
N THR A 45 -9.15 21.82 -8.47
CA THR A 45 -10.50 21.44 -8.89
C THR A 45 -11.54 22.23 -8.06
N ALA A 46 -12.38 22.99 -8.75
CA ALA A 46 -13.71 23.24 -8.24
C ALA A 46 -14.39 21.87 -8.15
N ILE A 47 -14.38 21.29 -6.94
CA ILE A 47 -14.84 19.91 -6.66
C ILE A 47 -16.36 19.93 -6.58
N ASP A 48 -17.01 20.02 -7.72
CA ASP A 48 -18.48 20.00 -7.80
C ASP A 48 -19.00 19.06 -8.89
N SER A 49 -18.25 18.06 -9.31
CA SER A 49 -18.80 17.00 -10.15
C SER A 49 -18.18 15.65 -9.80
N ASP A 50 -18.98 14.83 -9.24
CA ASP A 50 -18.82 13.39 -8.94
C ASP A 50 -18.78 12.55 -10.23
N SER A 51 -17.90 12.90 -11.19
CA SER A 51 -17.77 12.15 -12.41
C SER A 51 -16.73 11.04 -12.23
N SER A 52 -17.03 9.85 -12.73
CA SER A 52 -16.12 8.69 -12.75
C SER A 52 -14.75 9.03 -13.35
N GLU A 53 -14.72 9.89 -14.37
CA GLU A 53 -13.47 10.35 -15.01
C GLU A 53 -12.58 11.13 -14.04
N LYS A 54 -13.14 12.02 -13.24
CA LYS A 54 -12.39 12.80 -12.25
C LYS A 54 -11.86 11.93 -11.11
N ASN A 55 -12.63 10.93 -10.68
CA ASN A 55 -12.18 9.96 -9.69
C ASN A 55 -10.96 9.19 -10.23
N THR A 56 -11.04 8.73 -11.45
CA THR A 56 -9.94 8.02 -12.13
C THR A 56 -8.70 8.90 -12.28
N ASP A 57 -8.84 10.15 -12.73
CA ASP A 57 -7.72 11.09 -12.85
C ASP A 57 -7.08 11.40 -11.50
N THR A 58 -7.90 11.59 -10.46
CA THR A 58 -7.42 11.80 -9.09
C THR A 58 -6.59 10.62 -8.61
N VAL A 59 -7.08 9.41 -8.80
CA VAL A 59 -6.36 8.17 -8.43
C VAL A 59 -5.03 8.05 -9.17
N PHE A 60 -5.03 8.28 -10.50
CA PHE A 60 -3.79 8.24 -11.27
C PHE A 60 -2.78 9.30 -10.82
N ASN A 61 -3.23 10.50 -10.49
CA ASN A 61 -2.35 11.56 -10.00
C ASN A 61 -1.73 11.20 -8.64
N ILE A 62 -2.50 10.62 -7.72
CA ILE A 62 -1.99 10.16 -6.43
C ILE A 62 -0.97 9.02 -6.61
N LEU A 63 -1.30 8.01 -7.43
CA LEU A 63 -0.41 6.87 -7.67
C LEU A 63 0.90 7.29 -8.35
N ARG A 64 0.87 8.27 -9.27
CA ARG A 64 2.09 8.84 -9.87
C ARG A 64 2.89 9.65 -8.87
N ASN A 65 2.25 10.50 -8.07
CA ASN A 65 2.93 11.27 -7.03
C ASN A 65 3.61 10.35 -5.98
N ALA A 66 2.99 9.22 -5.71
CA ALA A 66 3.53 8.20 -4.81
C ALA A 66 4.64 7.33 -5.44
N GLY A 67 4.88 7.44 -6.74
CA GLY A 67 5.85 6.62 -7.45
C GLY A 67 5.43 5.16 -7.68
N VAL A 68 4.15 4.83 -7.49
CA VAL A 68 3.63 3.48 -7.78
C VAL A 68 3.51 3.25 -9.28
N LEU A 69 3.01 4.25 -10.00
CA LEU A 69 2.97 4.23 -11.46
C LEU A 69 4.21 4.92 -12.02
N ILE A 70 5.10 4.12 -12.60
CA ILE A 70 6.35 4.59 -13.21
C ILE A 70 6.25 4.41 -14.72
N PRO A 71 6.42 5.47 -15.53
CA PRO A 71 6.40 5.34 -16.98
C PRO A 71 7.43 4.32 -17.48
N GLN A 72 7.04 3.54 -18.50
CA GLN A 72 7.90 2.54 -19.17
C GLN A 72 8.40 1.39 -18.27
N ARG A 73 7.88 1.24 -17.05
CA ARG A 73 8.17 0.08 -16.23
C ARG A 73 7.35 -1.11 -16.72
N GLU A 74 8.00 -2.28 -16.81
CA GLU A 74 7.33 -3.54 -17.13
C GLU A 74 6.24 -3.87 -16.10
N PRO A 75 5.09 -4.39 -16.56
CA PRO A 75 3.98 -4.78 -15.70
C PRO A 75 4.36 -5.91 -14.76
N SER A 76 4.46 -5.65 -13.46
CA SER A 76 4.87 -6.65 -12.46
C SER A 76 3.98 -6.69 -11.23
N LEU A 77 3.07 -5.73 -11.05
CA LEU A 77 2.31 -5.57 -9.81
C LEU A 77 1.06 -6.45 -9.80
N THR A 78 1.00 -7.40 -8.86
CA THR A 78 -0.16 -8.24 -8.62
C THR A 78 -0.91 -7.78 -7.37
N VAL A 79 -2.18 -7.46 -7.50
CA VAL A 79 -3.08 -7.16 -6.39
C VAL A 79 -3.53 -8.44 -5.73
N CYS A 80 -3.36 -8.54 -4.42
CA CYS A 80 -3.85 -9.63 -3.59
C CYS A 80 -4.93 -9.10 -2.64
N TRP A 81 -6.15 -9.51 -2.88
CA TRP A 81 -7.34 -9.10 -2.15
C TRP A 81 -7.83 -10.21 -1.23
N GLY A 82 -8.08 -9.92 0.04
CA GLY A 82 -8.58 -10.94 0.96
C GLY A 82 -8.76 -10.42 2.38
N GLY A 83 -9.28 -11.27 3.25
CA GLY A 83 -9.72 -10.91 4.58
C GLY A 83 -8.61 -10.60 5.57
N HIS A 84 -8.97 -9.74 6.52
CA HIS A 84 -8.15 -9.34 7.66
C HIS A 84 -7.93 -10.52 8.64
N SER A 85 -9.02 -11.24 8.95
CA SER A 85 -9.03 -12.40 9.85
C SER A 85 -9.30 -13.66 9.05
N ILE A 86 -8.27 -14.49 8.90
CA ILE A 86 -8.32 -15.77 8.18
C ILE A 86 -7.70 -16.88 9.04
N ALA A 87 -8.05 -18.13 8.76
CA ALA A 87 -7.45 -19.27 9.43
C ALA A 87 -5.95 -19.40 9.11
N ARG A 88 -5.23 -20.14 9.95
CA ARG A 88 -3.78 -20.34 9.77
C ARG A 88 -3.44 -21.01 8.44
N GLU A 89 -4.23 -22.00 8.05
CA GLU A 89 -4.08 -22.74 6.80
C GLU A 89 -4.27 -21.82 5.61
N GLU A 90 -5.27 -20.95 5.65
CA GLU A 90 -5.52 -19.93 4.64
C GLU A 90 -4.37 -18.93 4.55
N TYR A 91 -3.83 -18.50 5.70
CA TYR A 91 -2.66 -17.62 5.74
C TYR A 91 -1.43 -18.27 5.07
N GLU A 92 -1.12 -19.54 5.41
CA GLU A 92 0.01 -20.24 4.80
C GLU A 92 -0.21 -20.46 3.29
N TYR A 93 -1.45 -20.68 2.86
CA TYR A 93 -1.80 -20.71 1.44
C TYR A 93 -1.53 -19.37 0.75
N THR A 94 -2.03 -18.26 1.30
CA THR A 94 -1.79 -16.93 0.72
C THR A 94 -0.30 -16.59 0.64
N LYS A 95 0.46 -16.98 1.65
CA LYS A 95 1.90 -16.82 1.71
C LYS A 95 2.62 -17.66 0.65
N ASN A 96 2.18 -18.91 0.42
CA ASN A 96 2.72 -19.74 -0.64
C ASN A 96 2.43 -19.15 -2.03
N VAL A 97 1.21 -18.65 -2.27
CA VAL A 97 0.89 -17.94 -3.52
C VAL A 97 1.83 -16.76 -3.72
N GLY A 98 2.00 -15.90 -2.71
CA GLY A 98 2.94 -14.79 -2.77
C GLY A 98 4.38 -15.22 -3.04
N TYR A 99 4.82 -16.33 -2.44
CA TYR A 99 6.14 -16.91 -2.71
C TYR A 99 6.30 -17.30 -4.19
N GLN A 100 5.29 -17.95 -4.77
CA GLN A 100 5.29 -18.33 -6.19
C GLN A 100 5.28 -17.12 -7.14
N LEU A 101 4.60 -16.04 -6.77
CA LEU A 101 4.63 -14.77 -7.50
C LEU A 101 6.01 -14.12 -7.42
N GLY A 102 6.58 -14.03 -6.22
CA GLY A 102 7.91 -13.48 -6.01
C GLY A 102 9.03 -14.25 -6.73
N LEU A 103 8.94 -15.60 -6.84
CA LEU A 103 9.88 -16.39 -7.64
C LEU A 103 9.84 -16.03 -9.13
N ARG A 104 8.75 -15.45 -9.61
CA ARG A 104 8.56 -14.97 -10.99
C ARG A 104 8.89 -13.48 -11.15
N GLY A 105 9.47 -12.87 -10.11
CA GLY A 105 9.82 -11.44 -10.11
C GLY A 105 8.62 -10.50 -10.01
N LEU A 106 7.44 -11.00 -9.61
CA LEU A 106 6.24 -10.18 -9.49
C LEU A 106 6.21 -9.47 -8.13
N ASP A 107 5.74 -8.23 -8.16
CA ASP A 107 5.52 -7.37 -7.01
C ASP A 107 4.10 -7.56 -6.44
N ILE A 108 3.90 -7.23 -5.18
CA ILE A 108 2.62 -7.44 -4.49
C ILE A 108 2.01 -6.12 -4.05
N CYS A 109 0.71 -5.96 -4.34
CA CYS A 109 -0.10 -4.86 -3.83
C CYS A 109 -1.24 -5.40 -2.95
N THR A 110 -1.45 -4.82 -1.76
CA THR A 110 -2.54 -5.20 -0.85
C THR A 110 -3.09 -4.01 -0.08
N GLY A 111 -4.13 -4.26 0.75
CA GLY A 111 -4.72 -3.27 1.65
C GLY A 111 -3.94 -2.98 2.93
N CYS A 112 -2.70 -3.40 3.04
CA CYS A 112 -1.75 -3.17 4.15
C CYS A 112 -2.02 -3.91 5.46
N GLY A 113 -3.17 -4.52 5.66
CA GLY A 113 -3.53 -5.17 6.93
C GLY A 113 -2.86 -6.54 7.13
N PRO A 114 -3.26 -7.24 8.19
CA PRO A 114 -2.83 -8.63 8.46
C PRO A 114 -3.53 -9.64 7.55
N GLY A 115 -3.47 -10.92 7.92
CA GLY A 115 -4.19 -11.99 7.25
C GLY A 115 -3.79 -12.18 5.80
N ALA A 116 -4.79 -12.24 4.90
CA ALA A 116 -4.60 -12.44 3.46
C ALA A 116 -3.91 -11.27 2.76
N MET A 117 -3.76 -10.13 3.40
CA MET A 117 -2.99 -8.99 2.91
C MET A 117 -1.50 -9.11 3.22
N LYS A 118 -1.15 -9.60 4.41
CA LYS A 118 0.25 -9.77 4.84
C LYS A 118 0.88 -11.04 4.27
N GLY A 119 0.13 -12.12 4.14
CA GLY A 119 0.62 -13.41 3.67
C GLY A 119 1.37 -13.34 2.33
N PRO A 120 0.74 -12.81 1.27
CA PRO A 120 1.38 -12.71 -0.05
C PRO A 120 2.64 -11.86 -0.05
N MET A 121 2.65 -10.72 0.66
CA MET A 121 3.85 -9.88 0.81
C MET A 121 4.98 -10.64 1.49
N LYS A 122 4.68 -11.40 2.55
CA LYS A 122 5.69 -12.21 3.25
C LYS A 122 6.26 -13.31 2.36
N GLY A 123 5.41 -13.97 1.59
CA GLY A 123 5.85 -14.99 0.63
C GLY A 123 6.76 -14.42 -0.44
N ALA A 124 6.34 -13.33 -1.08
CA ALA A 124 7.13 -12.66 -2.10
C ALA A 124 8.47 -12.12 -1.56
N ALA A 125 8.47 -11.53 -0.35
CA ALA A 125 9.70 -11.06 0.27
C ALA A 125 10.72 -12.19 0.51
N ILE A 126 10.26 -13.37 0.92
CA ILE A 126 11.12 -14.55 1.06
C ILE A 126 11.68 -14.98 -0.30
N ALA A 127 10.85 -15.00 -1.34
CA ALA A 127 11.25 -15.38 -2.70
C ALA A 127 12.27 -14.40 -3.28
N HIS A 128 12.00 -13.10 -3.19
CA HIS A 128 12.92 -12.05 -3.63
C HIS A 128 14.25 -12.13 -2.89
N GLY A 129 14.24 -12.34 -1.57
CA GLY A 129 15.46 -12.52 -0.78
C GLY A 129 16.29 -13.73 -1.23
N LYS A 130 15.65 -14.87 -1.53
CA LYS A 130 16.35 -16.07 -2.08
C LYS A 130 16.96 -15.80 -3.45
N GLN A 131 16.35 -14.97 -4.26
CA GLN A 131 16.85 -14.60 -5.59
C GLN A 131 17.82 -13.40 -5.54
N ARG A 132 18.12 -12.87 -4.35
CA ARG A 132 18.91 -11.65 -4.17
C ARG A 132 18.32 -10.44 -4.93
N ASN A 133 16.99 -10.44 -5.12
CA ASN A 133 16.27 -9.31 -5.70
C ASN A 133 15.96 -8.29 -4.61
N ASN A 134 16.70 -7.20 -4.57
CA ASN A 134 16.53 -6.11 -3.60
C ASN A 134 15.54 -5.03 -4.08
N SER A 135 14.95 -5.18 -5.27
CA SER A 135 14.01 -4.22 -5.86
C SER A 135 12.55 -4.64 -5.74
N GLY A 136 12.24 -5.68 -4.97
CA GLY A 136 10.88 -6.16 -4.74
C GLY A 136 10.00 -5.08 -4.10
N ARG A 137 8.81 -4.88 -4.65
CA ARG A 137 7.84 -3.88 -4.19
C ARG A 137 6.70 -4.55 -3.44
N TYR A 138 6.39 -3.98 -2.31
CA TYR A 138 5.27 -4.39 -1.45
C TYR A 138 4.39 -3.16 -1.23
N VAL A 139 3.50 -2.92 -2.20
CA VAL A 139 2.67 -1.73 -2.25
C VAL A 139 1.48 -1.89 -1.34
N GLY A 140 1.30 -0.95 -0.44
CA GLY A 140 0.15 -0.88 0.45
C GLY A 140 -0.77 0.27 0.05
N LEU A 141 -2.05 -0.01 -0.23
CA LEU A 141 -3.07 1.01 -0.48
C LEU A 141 -3.97 1.14 0.75
N SER A 142 -3.99 2.32 1.35
CA SER A 142 -4.80 2.63 2.52
C SER A 142 -5.67 3.87 2.31
N GLU A 143 -6.46 4.22 3.30
CA GLU A 143 -7.21 5.47 3.39
C GLU A 143 -7.21 5.95 4.85
N PRO A 144 -7.58 7.22 5.15
CA PRO A 144 -7.39 7.80 6.47
C PRO A 144 -8.07 7.04 7.61
N GLY A 145 -9.27 6.50 7.40
CA GLY A 145 -9.99 5.75 8.44
C GLY A 145 -9.30 4.44 8.79
N ILE A 146 -8.81 3.73 7.78
CA ILE A 146 -8.08 2.46 7.97
C ILE A 146 -6.74 2.72 8.66
N ILE A 147 -5.96 3.70 8.18
CA ILE A 147 -4.62 3.94 8.73
C ILE A 147 -4.66 4.49 10.16
N ALA A 148 -5.73 5.19 10.52
CA ALA A 148 -5.96 5.65 11.89
C ALA A 148 -6.32 4.50 12.84
N ALA A 149 -6.98 3.46 12.34
CA ALA A 149 -7.39 2.30 13.14
C ALA A 149 -6.28 1.26 13.27
N GLU A 150 -5.47 1.05 12.23
CA GLU A 150 -4.43 0.03 12.20
C GLU A 150 -3.22 0.47 11.38
N SER A 151 -2.04 0.29 11.95
CA SER A 151 -0.79 0.56 11.24
C SER A 151 -0.57 -0.43 10.08
N PRO A 152 0.02 0.01 8.96
CA PRO A 152 0.39 -0.89 7.88
C PRO A 152 1.32 -2.00 8.37
N ASN A 153 1.20 -3.21 7.82
CA ASN A 153 2.11 -4.28 8.16
C ASN A 153 3.57 -3.93 7.77
N ALA A 154 4.52 -4.45 8.52
CA ALA A 154 5.94 -4.09 8.42
C ALA A 154 6.62 -4.46 7.08
N LEU A 155 5.94 -5.20 6.21
CA LEU A 155 6.47 -5.57 4.89
C LEU A 155 6.20 -4.51 3.82
N VAL A 156 5.23 -3.62 4.06
CA VAL A 156 4.91 -2.53 3.12
C VAL A 156 6.11 -1.59 3.01
N ASN A 157 6.69 -1.51 1.83
CA ASN A 157 7.79 -0.59 1.53
C ASN A 157 7.37 0.57 0.62
N GLU A 158 6.19 0.50 0.02
CA GLU A 158 5.57 1.60 -0.72
C GLU A 158 4.13 1.79 -0.23
N LEU A 159 3.89 2.77 0.64
CA LEU A 159 2.56 3.08 1.16
C LEU A 159 1.94 4.24 0.38
N VAL A 160 0.66 4.10 0.02
CA VAL A 160 -0.17 5.16 -0.58
C VAL A 160 -1.45 5.32 0.21
N VAL A 161 -1.79 6.55 0.54
CA VAL A 161 -3.03 6.89 1.24
C VAL A 161 -3.95 7.63 0.28
N LEU A 162 -5.04 6.98 -0.10
CA LEU A 162 -6.10 7.55 -0.94
C LEU A 162 -7.05 8.37 -0.07
N PRO A 163 -7.79 9.34 -0.63
CA PRO A 163 -8.67 10.22 0.15
C PRO A 163 -9.82 9.50 0.88
N ASP A 164 -10.32 8.42 0.28
CA ASP A 164 -11.49 7.68 0.73
C ASP A 164 -11.48 6.24 0.20
N ILE A 165 -12.46 5.45 0.67
CA ILE A 165 -12.58 4.02 0.30
C ILE A 165 -12.85 3.82 -1.19
N GLU A 166 -13.62 4.70 -1.83
CA GLU A 166 -13.95 4.58 -3.25
C GLU A 166 -12.70 4.72 -4.12
N LYS A 167 -11.91 5.77 -3.88
CA LYS A 167 -10.63 5.97 -4.59
C LYS A 167 -9.61 4.91 -4.26
N ARG A 168 -9.65 4.35 -3.06
CA ARG A 168 -8.81 3.20 -2.69
C ARG A 168 -9.16 1.96 -3.52
N LEU A 169 -10.44 1.64 -3.66
CA LEU A 169 -10.90 0.51 -4.50
C LEU A 169 -10.53 0.74 -5.98
N GLU A 170 -10.76 1.93 -6.49
CA GLU A 170 -10.34 2.32 -7.85
C GLU A 170 -8.83 2.15 -8.03
N ALA A 171 -8.01 2.56 -7.05
CA ALA A 171 -6.55 2.43 -7.11
C ALA A 171 -6.09 0.97 -7.24
N PHE A 172 -6.72 0.02 -6.56
CA PHE A 172 -6.41 -1.41 -6.72
C PHE A 172 -6.59 -1.88 -8.17
N VAL A 173 -7.70 -1.48 -8.78
CA VAL A 173 -8.02 -1.86 -10.16
C VAL A 173 -7.07 -1.20 -11.16
N ARG A 174 -6.65 0.04 -10.89
CA ARG A 174 -5.83 0.83 -11.83
C ARG A 174 -4.33 0.54 -11.72
N CYS A 175 -3.82 0.16 -10.55
CA CYS A 175 -2.38 -0.11 -10.40
C CYS A 175 -2.00 -1.57 -10.67
N GLY A 176 -2.95 -2.51 -10.55
CA GLY A 176 -2.68 -3.93 -10.70
C GLY A 176 -2.68 -4.40 -12.15
N HIS A 177 -1.73 -5.27 -12.48
CA HIS A 177 -1.67 -5.98 -13.77
C HIS A 177 -2.34 -7.35 -13.71
N GLY A 178 -2.66 -7.80 -12.51
CA GLY A 178 -3.44 -8.99 -12.21
C GLY A 178 -4.02 -8.88 -10.81
N ILE A 179 -5.17 -9.51 -10.57
CA ILE A 179 -5.86 -9.50 -9.29
C ILE A 179 -6.11 -10.94 -8.85
N ILE A 180 -5.68 -11.27 -7.63
CA ILE A 180 -5.94 -12.54 -6.97
C ILE A 180 -6.82 -12.27 -5.77
N VAL A 181 -7.99 -12.93 -5.73
CA VAL A 181 -8.94 -12.82 -4.62
C VAL A 181 -8.80 -14.05 -3.73
N PHE A 182 -8.49 -13.81 -2.47
CA PHE A 182 -8.44 -14.83 -1.43
C PHE A 182 -9.73 -14.87 -0.61
N PRO A 183 -10.00 -15.96 0.10
CA PRO A 183 -11.08 -15.99 1.07
C PRO A 183 -10.97 -14.86 2.10
N GLY A 184 -12.10 -14.36 2.57
CA GLY A 184 -12.13 -13.32 3.59
C GLY A 184 -13.44 -12.56 3.63
N GLY A 185 -13.50 -11.53 4.45
CA GLY A 185 -14.67 -10.70 4.65
C GLY A 185 -15.05 -9.82 3.44
N VAL A 186 -16.17 -9.13 3.58
CA VAL A 186 -16.79 -8.24 2.57
C VAL A 186 -16.17 -6.83 2.55
N GLY A 187 -14.90 -6.71 2.82
CA GLY A 187 -14.21 -5.42 2.85
C GLY A 187 -13.33 -5.16 1.62
#